data_e9583368136881ec003a1624e578347b
#
_entry.id   e9583368136881ec003a1624e578347b
#
_cell.length_a   1.000
_cell.length_b   1.000
_cell.length_c   1.000
_cell.angle_alpha   90.00
_cell.angle_beta   90.00
_cell.angle_gamma   90.00
#
_symmetry.space_group_name_H-M   'P 1'
#
loop_
_entity.id
_entity.type
_entity.pdbx_description
1 polymer ?
#
loop_
_entity_poly.entity_id
_entity_poly.type
_entity_poly.pdbx_seq_one_letter_code
_entity_poly.pdbx_strand_id
1 'polypeptide(L)'
;ERLVGSEMCIRDRQSGALTTTFTASQGLLLMIPNMYKIAGELLPGVFHVSARALAAQSLSIFGDHQDVMAARQTGFAMLATSSVQEVMDLAGIAHIVSLKARVPFLHFFDGFRTSHEIQKIELIDEAALTAMLDRDALKAFRAGALNPAHPVTRGTAQNPDIYFQTREASNKFYDAIPNMVA
;
A
#
# COMPACT_ATOMS: atom_id res chain seq x y z
N GLU A 1 -21.77 2.09 14.29
CA GLU A 1 -20.33 2.36 14.35
C GLU A 1 -19.77 2.44 12.94
N ARG A 2 -19.20 3.57 12.61
CA ARG A 2 -18.48 3.73 11.35
C ARG A 2 -17.09 3.14 11.54
N LEU A 3 -16.83 1.97 10.97
CA LEU A 3 -15.47 1.47 10.81
C LEU A 3 -14.68 2.45 9.93
N VAL A 4 -13.54 2.90 10.43
CA VAL A 4 -12.61 3.68 9.63
C VAL A 4 -12.07 2.78 8.52
N GLY A 5 -12.04 3.26 7.27
CA GLY A 5 -11.68 2.44 6.11
C GLY A 5 -10.37 1.65 6.23
N SER A 6 -9.40 2.16 7.01
CA SER A 6 -8.14 1.48 7.28
C SER A 6 -8.26 0.21 8.13
N GLU A 7 -9.20 0.16 9.08
CA GLU A 7 -9.45 -1.06 9.88
C GLU A 7 -10.09 -2.14 9.03
N MET A 8 -10.99 -1.76 8.13
CA MET A 8 -11.53 -2.68 7.12
C MET A 8 -10.42 -3.27 6.25
N CYS A 9 -9.49 -2.43 5.78
CA CYS A 9 -8.37 -2.88 4.95
C CYS A 9 -7.48 -3.93 5.62
N ILE A 10 -7.24 -3.86 6.94
CA ILE A 10 -6.47 -4.90 7.65
C ILE A 10 -7.25 -6.21 7.65
N ARG A 11 -8.52 -6.17 8.08
CA ARG A 11 -9.37 -7.36 8.19
C ARG A 11 -9.56 -8.05 6.84
N ASP A 12 -9.82 -7.27 5.79
CA ASP A 12 -9.99 -7.80 4.44
C ASP A 12 -8.73 -8.53 3.97
N ARG A 13 -7.56 -7.91 4.16
CA ARG A 13 -6.28 -8.55 3.79
C ARG A 13 -5.97 -9.78 4.62
N GLN A 14 -6.26 -9.76 5.92
CA GLN A 14 -6.10 -10.94 6.77
C GLN A 14 -7.06 -12.07 6.39
N SER A 15 -8.21 -11.75 5.78
CA SER A 15 -9.14 -12.75 5.23
C SER A 15 -8.82 -13.20 3.80
N GLY A 16 -7.72 -12.70 3.21
CA GLY A 16 -7.27 -13.08 1.87
C GLY A 16 -7.88 -12.27 0.72
N ALA A 17 -8.58 -11.17 1.03
CA ALA A 17 -9.08 -10.25 0.02
C ALA A 17 -7.99 -9.24 -0.39
N LEU A 18 -7.88 -8.98 -1.68
CA LEU A 18 -7.07 -7.88 -2.19
C LEU A 18 -7.86 -6.58 -2.02
N THR A 19 -7.22 -5.59 -1.40
CA THR A 19 -7.87 -4.30 -1.11
C THR A 19 -7.01 -3.15 -1.55
N THR A 20 -7.67 -2.09 -2.01
CA THR A 20 -7.07 -0.80 -2.30
C THR A 20 -7.78 0.31 -1.54
N THR A 21 -7.11 1.42 -1.36
CA THR A 21 -7.65 2.59 -0.67
C THR A 21 -7.22 3.86 -1.39
N PHE A 22 -8.10 4.87 -1.35
CA PHE A 22 -7.84 6.20 -1.90
C PHE A 22 -7.95 7.21 -0.76
N THR A 23 -6.94 8.07 -0.61
CA THR A 23 -6.90 9.04 0.47
C THR A 23 -6.05 10.26 0.12
N ALA A 24 -6.01 11.22 1.01
CA ALA A 24 -5.20 12.44 0.91
C ALA A 24 -5.00 13.08 2.29
N SER A 25 -3.91 13.80 2.49
CA SER A 25 -3.67 14.72 3.61
C SER A 25 -3.95 14.07 4.98
N GLN A 26 -4.77 14.68 5.82
CA GLN A 26 -5.12 14.18 7.15
C GLN A 26 -5.75 12.77 7.13
N GLY A 27 -6.44 12.40 6.05
CA GLY A 27 -6.99 11.06 5.88
C GLY A 27 -5.90 9.98 5.90
N LEU A 28 -4.75 10.24 5.26
CA LEU A 28 -3.60 9.34 5.31
C LEU A 28 -3.02 9.25 6.72
N LEU A 29 -2.91 10.38 7.42
CA LEU A 29 -2.36 10.42 8.78
C LEU A 29 -3.20 9.59 9.77
N LEU A 30 -4.52 9.59 9.63
CA LEU A 30 -5.41 8.77 10.43
C LEU A 30 -5.20 7.26 10.22
N MET A 31 -4.58 6.87 9.10
CA MET A 31 -4.30 5.48 8.77
C MET A 31 -2.94 4.99 9.28
N ILE A 32 -2.04 5.88 9.71
CA ILE A 32 -0.66 5.54 10.08
C ILE A 32 -0.57 4.36 11.06
N PRO A 33 -1.32 4.28 12.16
CA PRO A 33 -1.24 3.13 13.07
C PRO A 33 -1.54 1.80 12.38
N ASN A 34 -2.52 1.80 11.48
CA ASN A 34 -2.91 0.62 10.72
C ASN A 34 -1.91 0.30 9.60
N MET A 35 -1.27 1.32 9.03
CA MET A 35 -0.20 1.13 8.03
C MET A 35 0.98 0.36 8.63
N TYR A 36 1.43 0.72 9.84
CA TYR A 36 2.45 -0.05 10.56
C TYR A 36 2.08 -1.52 10.70
N LYS A 37 0.81 -1.79 11.02
CA LYS A 37 0.30 -3.14 11.19
C LYS A 37 0.27 -3.90 9.86
N ILE A 38 -0.23 -3.30 8.80
CA ILE A 38 -0.30 -3.89 7.45
C ILE A 38 1.11 -4.24 6.96
N ALA A 39 2.06 -3.30 7.07
CA ALA A 39 3.44 -3.52 6.65
C ALA A 39 4.14 -4.57 7.51
N GLY A 40 3.96 -4.52 8.83
CA GLY A 40 4.57 -5.47 9.76
C GLY A 40 4.09 -6.91 9.58
N GLU A 41 2.86 -7.12 9.14
CA GLU A 41 2.32 -8.44 8.81
C GLU A 41 2.62 -8.88 7.36
N LEU A 42 3.33 -8.07 6.59
CA LEU A 42 3.64 -8.32 5.17
C LEU A 42 2.36 -8.60 4.35
N LEU A 43 1.35 -7.78 4.56
CA LEU A 43 0.07 -7.86 3.85
C LEU A 43 0.11 -6.99 2.59
N PRO A 44 -0.06 -7.58 1.40
CA PRO A 44 -0.06 -6.82 0.16
C PRO A 44 -1.25 -5.87 0.06
N GLY A 45 -1.08 -4.76 -0.64
CA GLY A 45 -2.14 -3.80 -0.91
C GLY A 45 -1.59 -2.45 -1.33
N VAL A 46 -2.41 -1.62 -1.92
CA VAL A 46 -2.01 -0.31 -2.42
C VAL A 46 -2.89 0.78 -1.84
N PHE A 47 -2.25 1.83 -1.34
CA PHE A 47 -2.90 3.10 -1.00
C PHE A 47 -2.56 4.10 -2.09
N HIS A 48 -3.57 4.57 -2.82
CA HIS A 48 -3.43 5.64 -3.78
C HIS A 48 -3.65 6.97 -3.08
N VAL A 49 -2.65 7.83 -3.12
CA VAL A 49 -2.64 9.08 -2.37
C VAL A 49 -2.51 10.28 -3.31
N SER A 50 -3.51 11.12 -3.27
CA SER A 50 -3.49 12.44 -3.85
C SER A 50 -2.76 13.37 -2.86
N ALA A 51 -1.41 13.40 -2.95
CA ALA A 51 -0.55 13.99 -1.94
C ALA A 51 -0.74 15.50 -1.81
N ARG A 52 -0.97 15.99 -0.59
CA ARG A 52 -1.24 17.39 -0.28
C ARG A 52 -0.62 17.84 1.03
N ALA A 53 -0.50 19.17 1.17
CA ALA A 53 -0.14 19.80 2.42
C ALA A 53 -1.06 19.37 3.56
N LEU A 54 -0.53 19.32 4.76
CA LEU A 54 -1.29 19.08 5.97
C LEU A 54 -1.87 20.39 6.51
N ALA A 55 -3.08 20.34 7.05
CA ALA A 55 -3.66 21.49 7.72
C ALA A 55 -2.84 21.84 8.98
N ALA A 56 -2.40 23.08 9.05
CA ALA A 56 -1.67 23.65 10.19
C ALA A 56 -2.33 24.98 10.61
N GLN A 57 -1.68 26.13 10.37
CA GLN A 57 -2.31 27.44 10.59
C GLN A 57 -3.49 27.70 9.64
N SER A 58 -3.49 27.05 8.48
CA SER A 58 -4.58 27.05 7.51
C SER A 58 -4.53 25.77 6.67
N LEU A 59 -5.54 25.56 5.84
CA LEU A 59 -5.58 24.47 4.86
C LEU A 59 -5.06 24.97 3.53
N SER A 60 -4.16 24.18 2.88
CA SER A 60 -3.82 24.33 1.46
C SER A 60 -4.31 23.12 0.69
N ILE A 61 -4.97 23.36 -0.44
CA ILE A 61 -5.44 22.28 -1.34
C ILE A 61 -4.41 21.89 -2.38
N PHE A 62 -3.33 22.67 -2.51
CA PHE A 62 -2.28 22.42 -3.50
C PHE A 62 -1.42 21.21 -3.12
N GLY A 63 -0.81 20.61 -4.15
CA GLY A 63 0.08 19.47 -4.01
C GLY A 63 1.27 19.76 -3.10
N ASP A 64 1.55 18.80 -2.25
CA ASP A 64 2.70 18.79 -1.34
C ASP A 64 2.93 17.34 -0.92
N HIS A 65 4.14 17.04 -0.48
CA HIS A 65 4.48 15.68 0.00
C HIS A 65 4.47 15.55 1.53
N GLN A 66 3.91 16.50 2.26
CA GLN A 66 3.92 16.47 3.73
C GLN A 66 3.23 15.22 4.29
N ASP A 67 2.10 14.83 3.73
CA ASP A 67 1.32 13.68 4.17
C ASP A 67 2.06 12.36 3.92
N VAL A 68 2.56 12.14 2.72
CA VAL A 68 3.30 10.91 2.37
C VAL A 68 4.65 10.85 3.10
N MET A 69 5.32 11.99 3.30
CA MET A 69 6.56 12.04 4.08
C MET A 69 6.33 11.76 5.56
N ALA A 70 5.20 12.18 6.12
CA ALA A 70 4.79 11.79 7.47
C ALA A 70 4.55 10.28 7.60
N ALA A 71 4.09 9.63 6.54
CA ALA A 71 3.82 8.19 6.51
C ALA A 71 5.03 7.32 6.10
N ARG A 72 6.17 7.90 5.69
CA ARG A 72 7.34 7.17 5.15
C ARG A 72 7.91 6.08 6.06
N GLN A 73 7.75 6.23 7.37
CA GLN A 73 8.29 5.29 8.36
C GLN A 73 7.42 4.07 8.60
N THR A 74 6.23 4.02 8.00
CA THR A 74 5.25 2.95 8.24
C THR A 74 5.66 1.59 7.67
N GLY A 75 6.63 1.57 6.74
CA GLY A 75 7.06 0.36 6.05
C GLY A 75 6.33 0.10 4.74
N PHE A 76 5.55 1.05 4.23
CA PHE A 76 5.03 1.00 2.86
C PHE A 76 6.15 1.34 1.87
N ALA A 77 6.25 0.59 0.79
CA ALA A 77 7.07 0.99 -0.36
C ALA A 77 6.43 2.21 -1.02
N MET A 78 7.23 3.22 -1.32
CA MET A 78 6.73 4.49 -1.85
C MET A 78 6.98 4.57 -3.35
N LEU A 79 5.92 4.78 -4.13
CA LEU A 79 5.95 4.90 -5.57
C LEU A 79 5.34 6.24 -5.99
N ALA A 80 6.16 7.15 -6.47
CA ALA A 80 5.74 8.47 -6.94
C ALA A 80 5.48 8.47 -8.43
N THR A 81 4.46 9.22 -8.86
CA THR A 81 4.12 9.45 -10.26
C THR A 81 3.93 10.93 -10.54
N SER A 82 4.30 11.40 -11.72
CA SER A 82 4.35 12.82 -12.07
C SER A 82 3.34 13.23 -13.14
N SER A 83 2.68 12.28 -13.80
CA SER A 83 1.69 12.54 -14.85
C SER A 83 0.49 11.60 -14.73
N VAL A 84 -0.63 11.98 -15.38
CA VAL A 84 -1.85 11.16 -15.40
C VAL A 84 -1.59 9.79 -16.07
N GLN A 85 -0.73 9.75 -17.09
CA GLN A 85 -0.34 8.49 -17.74
C GLN A 85 0.42 7.58 -16.78
N GLU A 86 1.44 8.11 -16.10
CA GLU A 86 2.19 7.33 -15.10
C GLU A 86 1.31 6.84 -13.95
N VAL A 87 0.31 7.65 -13.53
CA VAL A 87 -0.66 7.19 -12.50
C VAL A 87 -1.41 5.96 -12.98
N MET A 88 -1.85 5.94 -14.25
CA MET A 88 -2.55 4.80 -14.84
C MET A 88 -1.65 3.56 -14.91
N ASP A 89 -0.44 3.72 -15.43
CA ASP A 89 0.48 2.60 -15.69
C ASP A 89 1.02 2.01 -14.38
N LEU A 90 1.52 2.85 -13.49
CA LEU A 90 2.15 2.42 -12.26
C LEU A 90 1.15 1.98 -11.17
N ALA A 91 -0.12 2.38 -11.26
CA ALA A 91 -1.16 1.86 -10.36
C ALA A 91 -1.32 0.34 -10.50
N GLY A 92 -1.39 -0.17 -11.72
CA GLY A 92 -1.47 -1.61 -11.99
C GLY A 92 -0.22 -2.35 -11.51
N ILE A 93 0.96 -1.81 -11.82
CA ILE A 93 2.26 -2.36 -11.41
C ILE A 93 2.37 -2.41 -9.88
N ALA A 94 1.96 -1.35 -9.18
CA ALA A 94 1.98 -1.30 -7.72
C ALA A 94 1.20 -2.46 -7.09
N HIS A 95 0.04 -2.83 -7.66
CA HIS A 95 -0.76 -3.96 -7.18
C HIS A 95 -0.07 -5.30 -7.42
N ILE A 96 0.48 -5.52 -8.62
CA ILE A 96 1.16 -6.76 -8.98
C ILE A 96 2.41 -6.96 -8.12
N VAL A 97 3.25 -5.92 -8.01
CA VAL A 97 4.48 -5.99 -7.23
C VAL A 97 4.19 -6.12 -5.74
N SER A 98 3.19 -5.40 -5.21
CA SER A 98 2.78 -5.53 -3.82
C SER A 98 2.41 -6.97 -3.45
N LEU A 99 1.67 -7.65 -4.32
CA LEU A 99 1.29 -9.05 -4.12
C LEU A 99 2.51 -9.96 -4.11
N LYS A 100 3.40 -9.83 -5.09
CA LYS A 100 4.60 -10.65 -5.27
C LYS A 100 5.62 -10.41 -4.17
N ALA A 101 5.89 -9.15 -3.83
CA ALA A 101 6.84 -8.74 -2.79
C ALA A 101 6.30 -8.94 -1.37
N ARG A 102 5.00 -9.08 -1.17
CA ARG A 102 4.33 -9.08 0.14
C ARG A 102 4.55 -7.80 0.93
N VAL A 103 4.76 -6.69 0.24
CA VAL A 103 4.97 -5.37 0.84
C VAL A 103 3.87 -4.43 0.34
N PRO A 104 3.18 -3.70 1.22
CA PRO A 104 2.18 -2.74 0.79
C PRO A 104 2.83 -1.52 0.13
N PHE A 105 2.13 -0.92 -0.82
CA PHE A 105 2.59 0.26 -1.56
C PHE A 105 1.79 1.50 -1.22
N LEU A 106 2.51 2.62 -1.09
CA LEU A 106 1.99 3.96 -1.10
C LEU A 106 2.28 4.55 -2.48
N HIS A 107 1.31 4.43 -3.39
CA HIS A 107 1.37 5.03 -4.71
C HIS A 107 0.79 6.43 -4.65
N PHE A 108 1.58 7.45 -4.98
CA PHE A 108 1.15 8.83 -4.80
C PHE A 108 1.52 9.74 -5.96
N PHE A 109 0.74 10.78 -6.11
CA PHE A 109 0.84 11.81 -7.14
C PHE A 109 0.40 13.15 -6.58
N ASP A 110 0.66 14.23 -7.31
CA ASP A 110 0.27 15.58 -6.91
C ASP A 110 -1.24 15.71 -6.69
N GLY A 111 -1.60 16.18 -5.52
CA GLY A 111 -2.98 16.17 -5.06
C GLY A 111 -3.88 17.26 -5.64
N PHE A 112 -3.37 18.19 -6.41
CA PHE A 112 -4.17 19.22 -7.07
C PHE A 112 -3.95 19.24 -8.58
N ARG A 113 -2.72 19.25 -9.02
CA ARG A 113 -2.43 19.22 -10.46
C ARG A 113 -2.86 17.89 -11.07
N THR A 114 -2.13 16.82 -10.80
CA THR A 114 -2.35 15.52 -11.44
C THR A 114 -3.75 14.97 -11.14
N SER A 115 -4.25 15.14 -9.91
CA SER A 115 -5.56 14.60 -9.53
C SER A 115 -6.76 15.31 -10.17
N HIS A 116 -6.59 16.53 -10.68
CA HIS A 116 -7.65 17.31 -11.32
C HIS A 116 -7.37 17.56 -12.81
N GLU A 117 -6.27 17.07 -13.33
CA GLU A 117 -5.89 17.24 -14.72
C GLU A 117 -6.72 16.33 -15.62
N ILE A 118 -7.22 16.90 -16.72
CA ILE A 118 -7.94 16.17 -17.76
C ILE A 118 -6.97 15.97 -18.92
N GLN A 119 -6.51 14.75 -19.10
CA GLN A 119 -5.61 14.36 -20.19
C GLN A 119 -6.16 13.16 -20.95
N LYS A 120 -5.82 13.10 -22.23
CA LYS A 120 -5.94 11.86 -23.01
C LYS A 120 -4.79 10.94 -22.62
N ILE A 121 -5.10 9.74 -22.18
CA ILE A 121 -4.12 8.71 -21.81
C ILE A 121 -4.29 7.48 -22.70
N GLU A 122 -3.24 6.69 -22.82
CA GLU A 122 -3.29 5.35 -23.37
C GLU A 122 -3.70 4.38 -22.25
N LEU A 123 -4.71 3.55 -22.53
CA LEU A 123 -5.14 2.54 -21.57
C LEU A 123 -4.15 1.38 -21.58
N ILE A 124 -3.78 0.94 -20.40
CA ILE A 124 -2.99 -0.27 -20.25
C ILE A 124 -3.75 -1.48 -20.81
N ASP A 125 -3.05 -2.36 -21.51
CA ASP A 125 -3.63 -3.59 -21.99
C ASP A 125 -3.94 -4.52 -20.80
N GLU A 126 -5.22 -4.78 -20.60
CA GLU A 126 -5.70 -5.63 -19.51
C GLU A 126 -5.17 -7.07 -19.62
N ALA A 127 -4.98 -7.58 -20.83
CA ALA A 127 -4.43 -8.91 -21.04
C ALA A 127 -2.93 -8.95 -20.64
N ALA A 128 -2.17 -7.91 -20.99
CA ALA A 128 -0.77 -7.78 -20.59
C ALA A 128 -0.65 -7.67 -19.06
N LEU A 129 -1.45 -6.83 -18.42
CA LEU A 129 -1.47 -6.69 -16.97
C LEU A 129 -1.82 -8.02 -16.26
N THR A 130 -2.79 -8.74 -16.80
CA THR A 130 -3.18 -10.07 -16.28
C THR A 130 -2.09 -11.10 -16.45
N ALA A 131 -1.33 -11.05 -17.56
CA ALA A 131 -0.20 -11.95 -17.79
C ALA A 131 0.97 -11.73 -16.82
N MET A 132 1.14 -10.50 -16.32
CA MET A 132 2.16 -10.17 -15.31
C MET A 132 1.79 -10.63 -13.90
N LEU A 133 0.53 -11.00 -13.65
CA LEU A 133 0.06 -11.42 -12.34
C LEU A 133 0.70 -12.76 -11.92
N ASP A 134 1.44 -12.74 -10.83
CA ASP A 134 1.97 -13.93 -10.17
C ASP A 134 0.85 -14.71 -9.47
N ARG A 135 0.35 -15.75 -10.15
CA ARG A 135 -0.78 -16.57 -9.64
C ARG A 135 -0.39 -17.42 -8.43
N ASP A 136 0.88 -17.79 -8.30
CA ASP A 136 1.37 -18.56 -7.16
C ASP A 136 1.47 -17.64 -5.91
N ALA A 137 1.93 -16.41 -6.08
CA ALA A 137 1.89 -15.40 -5.03
C ALA A 137 0.45 -15.13 -4.56
N LEU A 138 -0.51 -15.01 -5.48
CA LEU A 138 -1.92 -14.86 -5.15
C LEU A 138 -2.47 -16.06 -4.36
N LYS A 139 -2.14 -17.26 -4.79
CA LYS A 139 -2.54 -18.51 -4.12
C LYS A 139 -1.92 -18.59 -2.72
N ALA A 140 -0.64 -18.27 -2.58
CA ALA A 140 0.06 -18.25 -1.30
C ALA A 140 -0.53 -17.21 -0.35
N PHE A 141 -0.85 -16.00 -0.84
CA PHE A 141 -1.51 -14.96 -0.06
C PHE A 141 -2.86 -15.45 0.50
N ARG A 142 -3.70 -16.04 -0.35
CA ARG A 142 -5.01 -16.59 0.05
C ARG A 142 -4.89 -17.78 0.99
N ALA A 143 -3.91 -18.63 0.80
CA ALA A 143 -3.65 -19.78 1.69
C ALA A 143 -3.23 -19.34 3.10
N GLY A 144 -2.57 -18.17 3.22
CA GLY A 144 -2.21 -17.55 4.48
C GLY A 144 -3.34 -16.78 5.18
N ALA A 145 -4.54 -16.76 4.61
CA ALA A 145 -5.68 -16.07 5.21
C ALA A 145 -6.14 -16.73 6.53
N LEU A 146 -6.79 -15.91 7.38
CA LEU A 146 -7.40 -16.42 8.60
C LEU A 146 -8.49 -17.44 8.24
N ASN A 147 -8.35 -18.65 8.75
CA ASN A 147 -9.25 -19.75 8.49
C ASN A 147 -9.58 -20.48 9.80
N PRO A 148 -10.86 -20.60 10.17
CA PRO A 148 -11.25 -21.33 11.40
C PRO A 148 -10.81 -22.80 11.43
N ALA A 149 -10.66 -23.45 10.27
CA ALA A 149 -10.19 -24.83 10.18
C ALA A 149 -8.67 -24.96 10.44
N HIS A 150 -7.92 -23.88 10.24
CA HIS A 150 -6.48 -23.80 10.49
C HIS A 150 -6.17 -22.48 11.20
N PRO A 151 -6.51 -22.37 12.50
CA PRO A 151 -6.39 -21.12 13.25
C PRO A 151 -4.91 -20.74 13.43
N VAL A 152 -4.62 -19.47 13.19
CA VAL A 152 -3.31 -18.85 13.43
C VAL A 152 -3.49 -17.59 14.27
N THR A 153 -2.52 -17.29 15.12
CA THR A 153 -2.50 -16.05 15.87
C THR A 153 -1.64 -15.02 15.15
N ARG A 154 -2.16 -13.81 15.00
CA ARG A 154 -1.44 -12.68 14.42
C ARG A 154 -1.38 -11.51 15.39
N GLY A 155 -0.33 -10.70 15.29
CA GLY A 155 -0.19 -9.49 16.09
C GLY A 155 0.00 -9.75 17.58
N THR A 156 0.71 -10.83 17.92
CA THR A 156 1.09 -11.16 19.28
C THR A 156 2.13 -10.18 19.84
N ALA A 157 2.22 -10.12 21.18
CA ALA A 157 3.34 -9.46 21.84
C ALA A 157 4.60 -10.32 21.69
N GLN A 158 5.72 -9.68 21.43
CA GLN A 158 7.04 -10.31 21.31
C GLN A 158 8.02 -9.63 22.27
N ASN A 159 8.91 -10.40 22.89
CA ASN A 159 10.03 -9.86 23.64
C ASN A 159 11.01 -9.13 22.71
N PRO A 160 11.81 -8.18 23.21
CA PRO A 160 12.68 -7.34 22.38
C PRO A 160 13.64 -8.10 21.46
N ASP A 161 14.18 -9.22 21.92
CA ASP A 161 15.07 -10.09 21.16
C ASP A 161 14.37 -10.72 19.95
N ILE A 162 13.18 -11.30 20.17
CA ILE A 162 12.37 -11.91 19.10
C ILE A 162 11.85 -10.83 18.14
N TYR A 163 11.41 -9.69 18.68
CA TYR A 163 10.87 -8.58 17.88
C TYR A 163 11.92 -8.07 16.88
N PHE A 164 13.16 -7.85 17.33
CA PHE A 164 14.24 -7.40 16.48
C PHE A 164 14.52 -8.38 15.33
N GLN A 165 14.67 -9.65 15.65
CA GLN A 165 14.94 -10.71 14.65
C GLN A 165 13.80 -10.80 13.62
N THR A 166 12.56 -10.70 14.05
CA THR A 166 11.40 -10.71 13.13
C THR A 166 11.41 -9.52 12.20
N ARG A 167 11.77 -8.33 12.71
CA ARG A 167 11.90 -7.12 11.88
C ARG A 167 13.02 -7.25 10.85
N GLU A 168 14.20 -7.74 11.24
CA GLU A 168 15.32 -7.96 10.33
C GLU A 168 15.00 -8.98 9.25
N ALA A 169 14.29 -10.05 9.58
CA ALA A 169 13.88 -11.08 8.62
C ALA A 169 12.96 -10.54 7.51
N SER A 170 12.35 -9.38 7.71
CA SER A 170 11.50 -8.74 6.70
C SER A 170 12.31 -8.01 5.60
N ASN A 171 13.57 -7.65 5.83
CA ASN A 171 14.39 -6.85 4.91
C ASN A 171 14.48 -7.47 3.50
N LYS A 172 14.59 -8.78 3.40
CA LYS A 172 14.64 -9.50 2.10
C LYS A 172 13.46 -9.20 1.17
N PHE A 173 12.29 -8.87 1.72
CA PHE A 173 11.12 -8.53 0.93
C PHE A 173 11.24 -7.11 0.34
N TYR A 174 11.82 -6.18 1.10
CA TYR A 174 12.07 -4.81 0.66
C TYR A 174 13.20 -4.75 -0.36
N ASP A 175 14.28 -5.48 -0.14
CA ASP A 175 15.44 -5.52 -1.03
C ASP A 175 15.11 -6.05 -2.43
N ALA A 176 14.08 -6.88 -2.55
CA ALA A 176 13.64 -7.42 -3.82
C ALA A 176 12.79 -6.44 -4.67
N ILE A 177 12.20 -5.40 -4.07
CA ILE A 177 11.24 -4.51 -4.73
C ILE A 177 11.81 -3.79 -5.95
N PRO A 178 13.01 -3.16 -5.90
CA PRO A 178 13.52 -2.41 -7.05
C PRO A 178 13.59 -3.26 -8.33
N ASN A 179 14.03 -4.50 -8.21
CA ASN A 179 14.13 -5.42 -9.34
C ASN A 179 12.78 -5.98 -9.81
N MET A 180 11.72 -5.83 -9.03
CA MET A 180 10.36 -6.25 -9.40
C MET A 180 9.58 -5.14 -10.09
N VAL A 181 9.94 -3.87 -9.82
CA VAL A 181 9.30 -2.69 -10.42
C VAL A 181 9.93 -2.36 -11.78
N ALA A 182 11.23 -2.59 -11.94
CA ALA A 182 11.96 -2.40 -13.20
C ALA A 182 11.56 -3.44 -14.27
#